data_b3a530bd4c31ff8b1d801f7aac059cda
#
_entry.id   b3a530bd4c31ff8b1d801f7aac059cda
#
_cell.length_a   1.000
_cell.length_b   1.000
_cell.length_c   1.000
_cell.angle_alpha   90.00
_cell.angle_beta   90.00
_cell.angle_gamma   90.00
#
_symmetry.space_group_name_H-M   'P 1'
#
loop_
_entity.id
_entity.type
_entity.pdbx_description
1 polymer ?
#
loop_
_entity_poly.entity_id
_entity_poly.type
_entity_poly.pdbx_seq_one_letter_code
_entity_poly.pdbx_strand_id
1 'polypeptide(L)'
;MKPQELFKRMTHHDVKPTRLPREAVRPPAVASILQVRKGGWLKAGLLSAVMLAALVPAPPVMAQGRLDAQYEASLAGILVGRGAWRIDITEDQYAAAAQGGSSGIMKAFSGGSGSGSAAGKVVNGQLQPSGYTATTSTSRKSETIRITLAGGVIKDSSITPEPPPDNDRIPITEAHRRGVVDPMTGSMMRVSGTGDLMSAEVCRTATAIFDGRMRYDLKFDFKRMENVKAEKGYRGPALVCAVYFTPISGYIADRAAIKYLMAQRDMEVWLVPIPGTRVLVPFKMKIPTPLGNAVLEATQFVAAATPRAASKGP
;
A
#
# COMPACT_ATOMS: atom_id res chain seq x y z
N MET A 1 20.97 0.10 -1.85
CA MET A 1 20.62 1.27 -2.69
C MET A 1 20.04 2.33 -1.78
N LYS A 2 20.54 3.57 -1.82
CA LYS A 2 20.06 4.62 -0.93
C LYS A 2 18.64 5.06 -1.32
N PRO A 3 17.72 5.33 -0.38
CA PRO A 3 16.34 5.72 -0.68
C PRO A 3 16.21 6.92 -1.62
N GLN A 4 17.18 7.83 -1.62
CA GLN A 4 17.22 9.01 -2.49
C GLN A 4 17.41 8.68 -3.98
N GLU A 5 18.12 7.61 -4.31
CA GLU A 5 18.34 7.17 -5.70
C GLU A 5 17.06 6.56 -6.30
N LEU A 6 16.27 5.87 -5.47
CA LEU A 6 14.98 5.32 -5.90
C LEU A 6 13.99 6.44 -6.25
N PHE A 7 13.98 7.51 -5.45
CA PHE A 7 13.12 8.67 -5.68
C PHE A 7 13.49 9.42 -6.99
N LYS A 8 14.79 9.56 -7.27
CA LYS A 8 15.27 10.23 -8.49
C LYS A 8 14.93 9.46 -9.78
N ARG A 9 14.89 8.12 -9.71
CA ARG A 9 14.48 7.28 -10.85
C ARG A 9 12.96 7.31 -11.11
N MET A 10 12.14 7.57 -10.09
CA MET A 10 10.69 7.65 -10.22
C MET A 10 10.18 8.98 -10.82
N THR A 11 10.99 10.04 -10.80
CA THR A 11 10.57 11.37 -11.26
C THR A 11 10.99 11.72 -12.70
N HIS A 12 11.87 10.92 -13.34
CA HIS A 12 12.36 11.16 -14.70
C HIS A 12 12.06 9.99 -15.64
N HIS A 13 10.83 9.86 -16.09
CA HIS A 13 10.49 9.17 -17.34
C HIS A 13 9.48 10.01 -18.14
N ASP A 14 10.02 10.95 -18.89
CA ASP A 14 9.35 11.49 -20.07
C ASP A 14 9.35 10.40 -21.16
N VAL A 15 8.22 9.72 -21.31
CA VAL A 15 8.03 8.75 -22.40
C VAL A 15 7.46 9.50 -23.61
N LYS A 16 8.32 9.80 -24.58
CA LYS A 16 7.88 10.15 -25.94
C LYS A 16 7.21 8.93 -26.60
N PRO A 17 6.08 9.09 -27.27
CA PRO A 17 5.43 7.96 -27.95
C PRO A 17 6.19 7.62 -29.24
N THR A 18 6.89 6.51 -29.26
CA THR A 18 7.47 5.93 -30.47
C THR A 18 6.43 5.04 -31.14
N ARG A 19 6.01 5.39 -32.37
CA ARG A 19 5.16 4.55 -33.21
C ARG A 19 5.93 3.32 -33.66
N LEU A 20 5.42 2.15 -33.35
CA LEU A 20 5.89 0.87 -33.91
C LEU A 20 5.20 0.59 -35.25
N PRO A 21 5.92 0.03 -36.26
CA PRO A 21 5.32 -0.37 -37.54
C PRO A 21 4.47 -1.64 -37.37
N ARG A 22 3.34 -1.67 -38.08
CA ARG A 22 2.46 -2.83 -38.21
C ARG A 22 3.11 -3.84 -39.15
N GLU A 23 3.58 -4.95 -38.61
CA GLU A 23 3.90 -6.15 -39.41
C GLU A 23 2.73 -7.15 -39.33
N ALA A 24 2.23 -7.52 -40.51
CA ALA A 24 1.12 -8.46 -40.67
C ALA A 24 1.64 -9.89 -40.51
N VAL A 25 1.22 -10.59 -39.47
CA VAL A 25 1.46 -12.00 -39.28
C VAL A 25 0.35 -12.80 -39.98
N ARG A 26 0.73 -13.59 -41.03
CA ARG A 26 -0.13 -14.57 -41.71
C ARG A 26 -0.19 -15.86 -40.88
N PRO A 27 -1.36 -16.52 -40.79
CA PRO A 27 -1.44 -17.85 -40.14
C PRO A 27 -0.91 -18.96 -41.07
N PRO A 28 -0.30 -20.04 -40.54
CA PRO A 28 0.12 -21.18 -41.33
C PRO A 28 -1.08 -22.07 -41.67
N ALA A 29 -1.03 -22.60 -42.88
CA ALA A 29 -2.03 -23.48 -43.46
C ALA A 29 -2.01 -24.88 -42.82
N VAL A 30 -3.20 -25.41 -42.58
CA VAL A 30 -3.43 -26.79 -42.14
C VAL A 30 -3.39 -27.70 -43.37
N ALA A 31 -2.45 -28.64 -43.40
CA ALA A 31 -2.43 -29.70 -44.39
C ALA A 31 -2.94 -31.00 -43.75
N SER A 32 -4.12 -31.43 -44.20
CA SER A 32 -4.69 -32.74 -43.93
C SER A 32 -4.04 -33.78 -44.84
N ILE A 33 -3.51 -34.86 -44.27
CA ILE A 33 -3.26 -36.10 -45.01
C ILE A 33 -3.81 -37.28 -44.20
N LEU A 34 -4.97 -37.79 -44.64
CA LEU A 34 -5.44 -39.13 -44.31
C LEU A 34 -4.72 -40.13 -45.21
N GLN A 35 -4.09 -41.11 -44.64
CA GLN A 35 -3.87 -42.38 -45.33
C GLN A 35 -4.10 -43.56 -44.38
N VAL A 36 -5.19 -44.26 -44.66
CA VAL A 36 -5.51 -45.58 -44.10
C VAL A 36 -4.75 -46.66 -44.84
N ARG A 37 -4.04 -47.52 -44.12
CA ARG A 37 -3.56 -48.77 -44.64
C ARG A 37 -3.85 -49.92 -43.67
N LYS A 38 -4.69 -50.84 -44.16
CA LYS A 38 -5.05 -52.09 -43.48
C LYS A 38 -3.89 -53.10 -43.50
N GLY A 39 -3.79 -53.92 -42.47
CA GLY A 39 -3.29 -55.27 -42.54
C GLY A 39 -2.30 -55.65 -41.44
N GLY A 40 -2.64 -56.68 -40.66
CA GLY A 40 -1.69 -57.49 -39.94
C GLY A 40 -2.01 -57.77 -38.47
N TRP A 41 -2.72 -58.87 -38.21
CA TRP A 41 -2.83 -59.51 -36.91
C TRP A 41 -1.46 -60.00 -36.43
N LEU A 42 -1.12 -59.81 -35.15
CA LEU A 42 -0.62 -60.85 -34.25
C LEU A 42 -0.19 -60.33 -32.86
N LYS A 43 -0.80 -60.98 -31.86
CA LYS A 43 -0.29 -61.30 -30.49
C LYS A 43 -0.04 -60.17 -29.46
N ALA A 44 -0.95 -60.17 -28.51
CA ALA A 44 -0.82 -60.12 -27.05
C ALA A 44 0.56 -59.73 -26.49
N GLY A 45 0.53 -58.63 -25.72
CA GLY A 45 1.56 -58.22 -24.77
C GLY A 45 1.03 -57.13 -23.89
N LEU A 46 0.44 -57.49 -22.73
CA LEU A 46 0.11 -56.57 -21.65
C LEU A 46 1.39 -55.87 -21.18
N LEU A 47 1.51 -54.60 -21.42
CA LEU A 47 2.41 -53.70 -20.67
C LEU A 47 1.59 -52.50 -20.27
N SER A 48 0.98 -52.59 -19.06
CA SER A 48 0.38 -51.46 -18.39
C SER A 48 1.48 -50.49 -17.98
N ALA A 49 1.79 -49.52 -18.80
CA ALA A 49 2.58 -48.36 -18.42
C ALA A 49 1.70 -47.47 -17.54
N VAL A 50 1.80 -47.60 -16.20
CA VAL A 50 1.28 -46.67 -15.24
C VAL A 50 2.05 -45.35 -15.43
N MET A 51 1.44 -44.41 -16.16
CA MET A 51 1.90 -43.03 -16.18
C MET A 51 1.70 -42.46 -14.77
N LEU A 52 2.76 -42.50 -13.97
CA LEU A 52 2.88 -41.72 -12.73
C LEU A 52 2.98 -40.26 -13.14
N ALA A 53 1.83 -39.58 -13.26
CA ALA A 53 1.79 -38.12 -13.41
C ALA A 53 2.41 -37.52 -12.13
N ALA A 54 3.69 -37.17 -12.21
CA ALA A 54 4.35 -36.40 -11.16
C ALA A 54 3.57 -35.09 -10.98
N LEU A 55 2.81 -34.99 -9.86
CA LEU A 55 2.31 -33.69 -9.39
C LEU A 55 3.53 -32.83 -9.09
N VAL A 56 3.98 -32.07 -10.09
CA VAL A 56 4.95 -31.00 -9.86
C VAL A 56 4.21 -29.95 -9.05
N PRO A 57 4.60 -29.69 -7.78
CA PRO A 57 3.99 -28.63 -7.03
C PRO A 57 4.17 -27.32 -7.81
N ALA A 58 3.05 -26.64 -8.12
CA ALA A 58 3.12 -25.34 -8.75
C ALA A 58 3.95 -24.41 -7.85
N PRO A 59 4.96 -23.71 -8.41
CA PRO A 59 5.75 -22.78 -7.61
C PRO A 59 4.80 -21.75 -6.96
N PRO A 60 5.04 -21.38 -5.71
CA PRO A 60 4.22 -20.39 -5.04
C PRO A 60 4.15 -19.13 -5.91
N VAL A 61 2.94 -18.69 -6.23
CA VAL A 61 2.72 -17.42 -6.95
C VAL A 61 3.19 -16.30 -6.03
N MET A 62 4.36 -15.77 -6.33
CA MET A 62 5.01 -14.76 -5.51
C MET A 62 4.27 -13.42 -5.67
N ALA A 63 3.96 -12.81 -4.56
CA ALA A 63 3.14 -11.60 -4.49
C ALA A 63 3.93 -10.37 -5.00
N GLN A 64 3.59 -9.89 -6.19
CA GLN A 64 4.19 -8.68 -6.76
C GLN A 64 3.09 -7.77 -7.29
N GLY A 65 3.17 -6.49 -6.93
CA GLY A 65 2.19 -5.53 -7.39
C GLY A 65 2.65 -4.09 -7.27
N ARG A 66 2.04 -3.24 -8.06
CA ARG A 66 2.29 -1.82 -8.10
C ARG A 66 0.99 -1.05 -7.97
N LEU A 67 1.05 0.10 -7.28
CA LEU A 67 0.00 1.11 -7.24
C LEU A 67 0.55 2.46 -7.67
N ASP A 68 -0.22 3.17 -8.51
CA ASP A 68 -0.10 4.60 -8.77
C ASP A 68 -1.46 5.25 -8.53
N ALA A 69 -1.59 6.02 -7.45
CA ALA A 69 -2.84 6.63 -7.04
C ALA A 69 -2.70 8.14 -6.88
N GLN A 70 -3.77 8.87 -7.23
CA GLN A 70 -3.93 10.29 -6.96
C GLN A 70 -5.17 10.49 -6.09
N TYR A 71 -5.08 11.43 -5.17
CA TYR A 71 -6.12 11.71 -4.19
C TYR A 71 -6.49 13.17 -4.14
N GLU A 72 -7.74 13.43 -3.83
CA GLU A 72 -8.23 14.73 -3.40
C GLU A 72 -8.60 14.67 -1.92
N ALA A 73 -8.21 15.73 -1.20
CA ALA A 73 -8.60 15.96 0.18
C ALA A 73 -9.64 17.07 0.22
N SER A 74 -10.76 16.83 0.87
CA SER A 74 -11.80 17.81 1.11
C SER A 74 -12.14 17.95 2.58
N LEU A 75 -12.61 19.13 2.99
CA LEU A 75 -13.16 19.40 4.31
C LEU A 75 -14.54 20.03 4.13
N ALA A 76 -15.57 19.41 4.70
CA ALA A 76 -16.96 19.81 4.52
C ALA A 76 -17.36 19.96 3.03
N GLY A 77 -16.82 19.12 2.16
CA GLY A 77 -17.06 19.14 0.72
C GLY A 77 -16.20 20.14 -0.07
N ILE A 78 -15.41 20.97 0.60
CA ILE A 78 -14.52 21.93 -0.07
C ILE A 78 -13.15 21.29 -0.30
N LEU A 79 -12.64 21.32 -1.54
CA LEU A 79 -11.31 20.84 -1.87
C LEU A 79 -10.24 21.65 -1.14
N VAL A 80 -9.42 20.97 -0.32
CA VAL A 80 -8.36 21.58 0.48
C VAL A 80 -6.96 21.09 0.11
N GLY A 81 -6.83 19.96 -0.61
CA GLY A 81 -5.53 19.41 -0.96
C GLY A 81 -5.60 18.36 -2.06
N ARG A 82 -4.44 18.07 -2.65
CA ARG A 82 -4.21 16.96 -3.58
C ARG A 82 -2.93 16.24 -3.22
N GLY A 83 -2.91 14.93 -3.51
CA GLY A 83 -1.72 14.12 -3.28
C GLY A 83 -1.62 12.95 -4.24
N ALA A 84 -0.47 12.31 -4.21
CA ALA A 84 -0.20 11.08 -4.95
C ALA A 84 0.46 10.06 -4.03
N TRP A 85 0.20 8.79 -4.28
CA TRP A 85 0.83 7.68 -3.58
C TRP A 85 1.23 6.60 -4.57
N ARG A 86 2.49 6.18 -4.49
CA ARG A 86 3.04 5.07 -5.26
C ARG A 86 3.53 3.99 -4.33
N ILE A 87 3.24 2.75 -4.68
CA ILE A 87 3.66 1.57 -3.94
C ILE A 87 4.18 0.55 -4.95
N ASP A 88 5.35 -0.01 -4.68
CA ASP A 88 5.92 -1.15 -5.37
C ASP A 88 6.16 -2.25 -4.32
N ILE A 89 5.61 -3.44 -4.57
CA ILE A 89 5.77 -4.63 -3.72
C ILE A 89 6.33 -5.74 -4.58
N THR A 90 7.46 -6.30 -4.15
CA THR A 90 8.09 -7.48 -4.75
C THR A 90 8.04 -8.67 -3.78
N GLU A 91 8.70 -9.76 -4.13
CA GLU A 91 8.76 -10.99 -3.33
C GLU A 91 9.41 -10.76 -1.96
N ASP A 92 10.45 -9.93 -1.92
CA ASP A 92 11.37 -9.76 -0.80
C ASP A 92 11.41 -8.34 -0.21
N GLN A 93 10.86 -7.36 -0.93
CA GLN A 93 10.92 -5.96 -0.51
C GLN A 93 9.70 -5.15 -0.98
N TYR A 94 9.48 -4.03 -0.32
CA TYR A 94 8.52 -3.02 -0.76
C TYR A 94 9.11 -1.62 -0.64
N ALA A 95 8.59 -0.72 -1.46
CA ALA A 95 8.84 0.71 -1.36
C ALA A 95 7.52 1.45 -1.58
N ALA A 96 7.29 2.49 -0.79
CA ALA A 96 6.14 3.37 -0.91
C ALA A 96 6.60 4.83 -0.83
N ALA A 97 5.99 5.69 -1.64
CA ALA A 97 6.27 7.12 -1.64
C ALA A 97 4.98 7.91 -1.86
N ALA A 98 4.78 8.92 -1.03
CA ALA A 98 3.63 9.81 -1.11
C ALA A 98 4.08 11.27 -1.14
N GLN A 99 3.30 12.09 -1.80
CA GLN A 99 3.45 13.53 -1.79
C GLN A 99 2.09 14.22 -1.89
N GLY A 100 1.99 15.42 -1.35
CA GLY A 100 0.75 16.17 -1.45
C GLY A 100 0.93 17.62 -1.01
N GLY A 101 -0.11 18.41 -1.23
CA GLY A 101 -0.09 19.80 -0.84
C GLY A 101 -1.48 20.41 -0.83
N SER A 102 -1.58 21.59 -0.22
CA SER A 102 -2.80 22.36 -0.20
C SER A 102 -3.21 22.80 -1.61
N SER A 103 -4.51 22.81 -1.88
CA SER A 103 -5.12 23.16 -3.16
C SER A 103 -6.26 24.16 -2.97
N GLY A 104 -6.72 24.76 -4.07
CA GLY A 104 -7.84 25.71 -4.02
C GLY A 104 -7.53 26.89 -3.13
N ILE A 105 -8.54 27.36 -2.40
CA ILE A 105 -8.45 28.50 -1.47
C ILE A 105 -7.37 28.26 -0.40
N MET A 106 -7.19 27.04 0.09
CA MET A 106 -6.21 26.71 1.11
C MET A 106 -4.76 26.94 0.68
N LYS A 107 -4.46 26.86 -0.61
CA LYS A 107 -3.12 27.15 -1.15
C LYS A 107 -2.71 28.61 -0.88
N ALA A 108 -3.66 29.55 -0.96
CA ALA A 108 -3.40 30.96 -0.70
C ALA A 108 -3.14 31.26 0.80
N PHE A 109 -3.71 30.46 1.72
CA PHE A 109 -3.61 30.71 3.15
C PHE A 109 -2.49 29.91 3.84
N SER A 110 -2.24 28.67 3.44
CA SER A 110 -1.29 27.81 4.15
C SER A 110 -0.07 27.41 3.31
N GLY A 111 -0.20 27.33 1.98
CA GLY A 111 0.89 26.91 1.08
C GLY A 111 1.58 25.59 1.47
N GLY A 112 0.90 24.78 2.31
CA GLY A 112 1.47 23.58 2.89
C GLY A 112 1.68 22.47 1.88
N SER A 113 2.81 21.77 1.98
CA SER A 113 3.11 20.55 1.22
C SER A 113 3.72 19.50 2.13
N GLY A 114 3.65 18.25 1.71
CA GLY A 114 4.26 17.13 2.41
C GLY A 114 4.71 16.06 1.45
N SER A 115 5.75 15.35 1.84
CA SER A 115 6.19 14.13 1.16
C SER A 115 6.60 13.09 2.20
N GLY A 116 6.52 11.84 1.83
CA GLY A 116 6.95 10.75 2.69
C GLY A 116 7.37 9.54 1.87
N SER A 117 8.21 8.71 2.47
CA SER A 117 8.61 7.43 1.89
C SER A 117 8.80 6.40 3.00
N ALA A 118 8.47 5.15 2.69
CA ALA A 118 8.78 4.00 3.51
C ALA A 118 9.35 2.90 2.63
N ALA A 119 10.24 2.11 3.19
CA ALA A 119 10.77 0.92 2.54
C ALA A 119 11.04 -0.16 3.57
N GLY A 120 11.01 -1.41 3.12
CA GLY A 120 11.26 -2.54 3.99
C GLY A 120 11.31 -3.87 3.23
N LYS A 121 11.36 -4.94 4.00
CA LYS A 121 11.37 -6.30 3.49
C LYS A 121 9.96 -6.89 3.51
N VAL A 122 9.72 -7.86 2.63
CA VAL A 122 8.59 -8.76 2.71
C VAL A 122 9.11 -10.10 3.23
N VAL A 123 8.75 -10.46 4.45
CA VAL A 123 9.21 -11.70 5.10
C VAL A 123 8.00 -12.52 5.48
N ASN A 124 7.89 -13.74 4.95
CA ASN A 124 6.69 -14.59 5.12
C ASN A 124 5.40 -13.85 4.74
N GLY A 125 5.49 -13.01 3.71
CA GLY A 125 4.41 -12.17 3.25
C GLY A 125 4.05 -10.99 4.16
N GLN A 126 4.76 -10.74 5.27
CA GLN A 126 4.57 -9.58 6.15
C GLN A 126 5.46 -8.41 5.73
N LEU A 127 4.91 -7.19 5.78
CA LEU A 127 5.68 -5.99 5.52
C LEU A 127 6.48 -5.63 6.78
N GLN A 128 7.79 -5.70 6.70
CA GLN A 128 8.72 -5.34 7.76
C GLN A 128 9.45 -4.06 7.39
N PRO A 129 9.06 -2.91 7.96
CA PRO A 129 9.69 -1.64 7.65
C PRO A 129 11.15 -1.60 8.11
N SER A 130 12.00 -0.97 7.30
CA SER A 130 13.38 -0.68 7.63
C SER A 130 13.68 0.80 7.70
N GLY A 131 12.90 1.63 7.04
CA GLY A 131 13.07 3.08 7.04
C GLY A 131 11.83 3.83 6.63
N TYR A 132 11.63 4.96 7.30
CA TYR A 132 10.57 5.93 7.02
C TYR A 132 11.13 7.35 7.07
N THR A 133 10.70 8.17 6.14
CA THR A 133 10.98 9.61 6.13
C THR A 133 9.70 10.36 5.77
N ALA A 134 9.41 11.43 6.50
CA ALA A 134 8.33 12.35 6.15
C ALA A 134 8.83 13.78 6.29
N THR A 135 8.52 14.61 5.30
CA THR A 135 8.81 16.04 5.32
C THR A 135 7.52 16.81 5.15
N THR A 136 7.28 17.76 6.00
CA THR A 136 6.18 18.73 5.90
C THR A 136 6.75 20.12 5.78
N SER A 137 6.19 20.93 4.88
CA SER A 137 6.63 22.31 4.65
C SER A 137 5.43 23.23 4.57
N THR A 138 5.57 24.39 5.16
CA THR A 138 4.66 25.53 5.02
C THR A 138 5.49 26.74 4.63
N SER A 139 4.87 27.88 4.37
CA SER A 139 5.58 29.13 4.11
C SER A 139 6.49 29.59 5.26
N ARG A 140 6.31 29.07 6.46
CA ARG A 140 7.01 29.50 7.68
C ARG A 140 7.92 28.43 8.29
N LYS A 141 7.66 27.15 8.04
CA LYS A 141 8.36 26.04 8.71
C LYS A 141 8.44 24.84 7.80
N SER A 142 9.61 24.22 7.81
CA SER A 142 9.81 22.88 7.26
C SER A 142 10.29 21.94 8.36
N GLU A 143 9.79 20.70 8.34
CA GLU A 143 10.14 19.70 9.33
C GLU A 143 10.28 18.35 8.64
N THR A 144 11.34 17.61 9.03
CA THR A 144 11.60 16.26 8.52
C THR A 144 11.71 15.28 9.67
N ILE A 145 10.93 14.22 9.62
CA ILE A 145 11.00 13.07 10.52
C ILE A 145 11.73 11.94 9.80
N ARG A 146 12.65 11.27 10.47
CA ARG A 146 13.31 10.05 10.00
C ARG A 146 13.21 8.98 11.06
N ILE A 147 12.92 7.75 10.64
CA ILE A 147 12.82 6.59 11.51
C ILE A 147 13.52 5.42 10.83
N THR A 148 14.40 4.72 11.56
CA THR A 148 14.96 3.44 11.15
C THR A 148 14.42 2.33 12.03
N LEU A 149 14.07 1.20 11.42
CA LEU A 149 13.46 0.06 12.09
C LEU A 149 14.17 -1.24 11.73
N ALA A 150 14.13 -2.19 12.64
CA ALA A 150 14.51 -3.56 12.36
C ALA A 150 13.67 -4.52 13.22
N GLY A 151 12.98 -5.47 12.58
CA GLY A 151 12.15 -6.46 13.26
C GLY A 151 11.03 -5.84 14.12
N GLY A 152 10.41 -4.75 13.65
CA GLY A 152 9.36 -4.04 14.40
C GLY A 152 9.87 -3.24 15.60
N VAL A 153 11.19 -2.98 15.69
CA VAL A 153 11.81 -2.17 16.74
C VAL A 153 12.41 -0.92 16.13
N ILE A 154 12.08 0.25 16.71
CA ILE A 154 12.71 1.52 16.34
C ILE A 154 14.18 1.48 16.79
N LYS A 155 15.10 1.62 15.85
CA LYS A 155 16.55 1.69 16.11
C LYS A 155 17.02 3.10 16.27
N ASP A 156 16.46 4.00 15.48
CA ASP A 156 16.73 5.44 15.54
C ASP A 156 15.52 6.24 15.09
N SER A 157 15.33 7.42 15.66
CA SER A 157 14.33 8.38 15.22
C SER A 157 14.77 9.80 15.47
N SER A 158 14.62 10.66 14.47
CA SER A 158 14.98 12.09 14.56
C SER A 158 13.92 12.97 13.93
N ILE A 159 13.85 14.20 14.45
CA ILE A 159 13.02 15.28 13.91
C ILE A 159 13.91 16.48 13.68
N THR A 160 13.89 17.03 12.48
CA THR A 160 14.74 18.17 12.11
C THR A 160 13.86 19.31 11.55
N PRO A 161 13.94 20.53 12.09
CA PRO A 161 14.67 20.91 13.30
C PRO A 161 14.14 20.20 14.55
N GLU A 162 14.99 20.00 15.53
CA GLU A 162 14.61 19.39 16.80
C GLU A 162 13.51 20.23 17.48
N PRO A 163 12.38 19.61 17.84
CA PRO A 163 11.32 20.35 18.53
C PRO A 163 11.77 20.73 19.93
N PRO A 164 11.29 21.88 20.46
CA PRO A 164 11.57 22.24 21.84
C PRO A 164 11.03 21.16 22.80
N PRO A 165 11.67 21.00 23.97
CA PRO A 165 11.16 20.12 25.01
C PRO A 165 9.70 20.48 25.37
N ASP A 166 8.90 19.47 25.61
CA ASP A 166 7.47 19.61 25.94
C ASP A 166 7.13 18.61 27.06
N ASN A 167 7.11 19.12 28.28
CA ASN A 167 6.92 18.33 29.49
C ASN A 167 5.46 17.84 29.68
N ASP A 168 4.53 18.37 28.90
CA ASP A 168 3.12 17.96 28.96
C ASP A 168 2.87 16.67 28.16
N ARG A 169 3.89 16.20 27.41
CA ARG A 169 3.79 14.96 26.64
C ARG A 169 3.94 13.74 27.54
N ILE A 170 3.09 12.74 27.30
CA ILE A 170 3.28 11.41 27.87
C ILE A 170 4.62 10.84 27.38
N PRO A 171 5.55 10.47 28.29
CA PRO A 171 6.89 10.03 27.88
C PRO A 171 6.89 8.80 26.98
N ILE A 172 7.77 8.80 25.96
CA ILE A 172 8.04 7.65 25.13
C ILE A 172 9.14 6.81 25.81
N THR A 173 8.82 5.56 26.13
CA THR A 173 9.78 4.61 26.69
C THR A 173 10.26 3.62 25.64
N GLU A 174 11.28 2.81 25.95
CA GLU A 174 11.77 1.75 25.07
C GLU A 174 10.70 0.69 24.73
N ALA A 175 9.75 0.44 25.65
CA ALA A 175 8.62 -0.44 25.37
C ALA A 175 7.72 0.09 24.25
N HIS A 176 7.52 1.40 24.17
CA HIS A 176 6.72 2.06 23.13
C HIS A 176 7.37 2.04 21.74
N ARG A 177 8.65 1.71 21.65
CA ARG A 177 9.44 1.61 20.41
C ARG A 177 9.48 0.19 19.83
N ARG A 178 8.75 -0.77 20.43
CA ARG A 178 8.72 -2.19 20.04
C ARG A 178 7.37 -2.61 19.51
N GLY A 179 7.36 -3.57 18.58
CA GLY A 179 6.13 -4.10 17.97
C GLY A 179 5.38 -3.05 17.14
N VAL A 180 6.08 -2.13 16.50
CA VAL A 180 5.51 -1.00 15.78
C VAL A 180 5.92 -0.99 14.31
N VAL A 181 5.13 -0.30 13.51
CA VAL A 181 5.45 0.10 12.13
C VAL A 181 5.39 1.62 11.99
N ASP A 182 5.92 2.15 10.90
CA ASP A 182 5.75 3.55 10.52
C ASP A 182 4.34 3.81 9.94
N PRO A 183 3.89 5.09 9.86
CA PRO A 183 2.55 5.43 9.39
C PRO A 183 2.23 4.98 7.96
N MET A 184 3.22 5.01 7.06
CA MET A 184 3.01 4.62 5.67
C MET A 184 2.88 3.11 5.53
N THR A 185 3.73 2.34 6.20
CA THR A 185 3.59 0.87 6.27
C THR A 185 2.30 0.47 6.99
N GLY A 186 1.93 1.16 8.07
CA GLY A 186 0.67 0.95 8.79
C GLY A 186 -0.59 1.23 7.97
N SER A 187 -0.48 2.02 6.90
CA SER A 187 -1.58 2.25 5.95
C SER A 187 -1.72 1.15 4.89
N MET A 188 -0.78 0.24 4.79
CA MET A 188 -0.79 -0.93 3.90
C MET A 188 -1.23 -2.17 4.69
N MET A 189 -2.53 -2.47 4.68
CA MET A 189 -3.09 -3.58 5.45
C MET A 189 -2.77 -4.92 4.80
N ARG A 190 -1.91 -5.71 5.43
CA ARG A 190 -1.55 -7.04 4.95
C ARG A 190 -2.54 -8.09 5.45
N VAL A 191 -3.11 -8.85 4.51
CA VAL A 191 -4.02 -9.97 4.82
C VAL A 191 -3.24 -11.27 4.91
N SER A 192 -3.21 -11.88 6.07
CA SER A 192 -2.52 -13.15 6.33
C SER A 192 -3.26 -14.35 5.72
N GLY A 193 -2.54 -15.47 5.56
CA GLY A 193 -3.12 -16.72 5.05
C GLY A 193 -3.50 -16.66 3.57
N THR A 194 -4.36 -17.60 3.14
CA THR A 194 -4.81 -17.79 1.75
C THR A 194 -6.30 -17.48 1.54
N GLY A 195 -7.00 -17.04 2.60
CA GLY A 195 -8.43 -16.71 2.55
C GLY A 195 -8.74 -15.51 1.66
N ASP A 196 -10.03 -15.19 1.54
CA ASP A 196 -10.51 -14.08 0.75
C ASP A 196 -9.99 -12.74 1.29
N LEU A 197 -9.40 -11.94 0.39
CA LEU A 197 -8.90 -10.59 0.69
C LEU A 197 -10.01 -9.61 1.07
N MET A 198 -11.23 -9.87 0.63
CA MET A 198 -12.38 -8.98 0.83
C MET A 198 -13.32 -9.49 1.93
N SER A 199 -12.83 -10.36 2.82
CA SER A 199 -13.63 -10.86 3.95
C SER A 199 -13.71 -9.83 5.09
N ALA A 200 -14.79 -9.88 5.86
CA ALA A 200 -15.00 -9.04 7.05
C ALA A 200 -13.88 -9.18 8.09
N GLU A 201 -13.25 -10.36 8.17
CA GLU A 201 -12.15 -10.66 9.11
C GLU A 201 -10.93 -9.74 8.90
N VAL A 202 -10.72 -9.23 7.69
CA VAL A 202 -9.64 -8.31 7.38
C VAL A 202 -9.72 -7.03 8.20
N CYS A 203 -10.93 -6.53 8.49
CA CYS A 203 -11.12 -5.37 9.37
C CYS A 203 -10.97 -5.68 10.87
N ARG A 204 -10.89 -6.97 11.27
CA ARG A 204 -10.74 -7.35 12.69
C ARG A 204 -9.27 -7.39 13.11
N THR A 205 -8.62 -6.25 13.02
CA THR A 205 -7.18 -6.12 13.28
C THR A 205 -6.86 -4.81 13.99
N ALA A 206 -5.64 -4.72 14.48
CA ALA A 206 -5.09 -3.51 15.03
C ALA A 206 -3.65 -3.33 14.53
N THR A 207 -3.26 -2.08 14.30
CA THR A 207 -1.91 -1.73 13.87
C THR A 207 -1.30 -0.77 14.87
N ALA A 208 -0.14 -1.12 15.37
CA ALA A 208 0.68 -0.35 16.29
C ALA A 208 1.61 0.57 15.48
N ILE A 209 1.46 1.89 15.60
CA ILE A 209 2.19 2.85 14.79
C ILE A 209 3.06 3.75 15.67
N PHE A 210 4.28 4.01 15.18
CA PHE A 210 5.16 5.05 15.71
C PHE A 210 5.50 6.03 14.58
N ASP A 211 5.16 7.30 14.77
CA ASP A 211 5.29 8.33 13.73
C ASP A 211 6.50 9.27 13.93
N GLY A 212 7.35 8.98 14.93
CA GLY A 212 8.48 9.81 15.34
C GLY A 212 8.14 10.76 16.51
N ARG A 213 6.85 11.00 16.77
CA ARG A 213 6.35 11.85 17.86
C ARG A 213 5.46 11.12 18.84
N MET A 214 4.68 10.19 18.33
CA MET A 214 3.66 9.48 19.09
C MET A 214 3.71 7.99 18.77
N ARG A 215 3.36 7.20 19.77
CA ARG A 215 2.98 5.81 19.66
C ARG A 215 1.46 5.73 19.82
N TYR A 216 0.79 5.15 18.83
CA TYR A 216 -0.67 4.98 18.86
C TYR A 216 -1.10 3.69 18.18
N ASP A 217 -2.27 3.20 18.52
CA ASP A 217 -2.93 2.10 17.85
C ASP A 217 -4.07 2.59 16.98
N LEU A 218 -4.21 1.97 15.81
CA LEU A 218 -5.41 2.02 15.00
C LEU A 218 -6.05 0.64 15.07
N LYS A 219 -7.24 0.55 15.67
CA LYS A 219 -8.07 -0.65 15.62
C LYS A 219 -9.10 -0.51 14.51
N PHE A 220 -9.37 -1.61 13.81
CA PHE A 220 -10.33 -1.65 12.72
C PHE A 220 -11.43 -2.66 13.06
N ASP A 221 -12.69 -2.33 12.69
CA ASP A 221 -13.83 -3.22 12.75
C ASP A 221 -14.61 -3.15 11.43
N PHE A 222 -15.13 -4.28 10.96
CA PHE A 222 -15.90 -4.35 9.73
C PHE A 222 -17.21 -3.60 9.84
N LYS A 223 -17.55 -2.78 8.84
CA LYS A 223 -18.85 -2.12 8.74
C LYS A 223 -19.70 -2.67 7.59
N ARG A 224 -19.16 -2.68 6.38
CA ARG A 224 -19.89 -3.08 5.15
C ARG A 224 -18.96 -3.24 3.96
N MET A 225 -19.49 -3.80 2.91
CA MET A 225 -18.94 -3.71 1.55
C MET A 225 -19.60 -2.55 0.81
N GLU A 226 -18.82 -1.85 -0.01
CA GLU A 226 -19.32 -0.75 -0.82
C GLU A 226 -18.61 -0.73 -2.18
N ASN A 227 -19.33 -0.45 -3.27
CA ASN A 227 -18.67 -0.28 -4.57
C ASN A 227 -18.10 1.12 -4.69
N VAL A 228 -16.84 1.22 -5.06
CA VAL A 228 -16.13 2.47 -5.31
C VAL A 228 -15.69 2.56 -6.77
N LYS A 229 -15.46 3.79 -7.23
CA LYS A 229 -15.03 4.07 -8.59
C LYS A 229 -14.13 5.30 -8.60
N ALA A 230 -12.88 5.13 -9.00
CA ALA A 230 -12.01 6.23 -9.39
C ALA A 230 -12.39 6.74 -10.79
N GLU A 231 -12.07 7.99 -11.10
CA GLU A 231 -12.19 8.52 -12.46
C GLU A 231 -11.34 7.71 -13.43
N LYS A 232 -10.14 7.30 -12.98
CA LYS A 232 -9.21 6.46 -13.75
C LYS A 232 -8.72 5.28 -12.91
N GLY A 233 -8.87 4.07 -13.43
CA GLY A 233 -8.36 2.84 -12.84
C GLY A 233 -9.44 2.07 -12.08
N TYR A 234 -9.30 1.87 -10.79
CA TYR A 234 -10.11 0.96 -9.99
C TYR A 234 -11.60 1.28 -10.01
N ARG A 235 -12.39 0.23 -10.26
CA ARG A 235 -13.83 0.19 -10.06
C ARG A 235 -14.19 -1.19 -9.51
N GLY A 236 -14.83 -1.24 -8.36
CA GLY A 236 -15.19 -2.52 -7.75
C GLY A 236 -15.48 -2.40 -6.26
N PRO A 237 -15.58 -3.53 -5.56
CA PRO A 237 -15.90 -3.57 -4.15
C PRO A 237 -14.73 -3.04 -3.30
N ALA A 238 -15.05 -2.32 -2.25
CA ALA A 238 -14.15 -1.91 -1.18
C ALA A 238 -14.66 -2.44 0.16
N LEU A 239 -13.73 -2.85 1.02
CA LEU A 239 -14.00 -3.15 2.42
C LEU A 239 -14.07 -1.84 3.20
N VAL A 240 -15.20 -1.56 3.83
CA VAL A 240 -15.36 -0.39 4.70
C VAL A 240 -15.17 -0.84 6.14
N CYS A 241 -14.07 -0.37 6.74
CA CYS A 241 -13.78 -0.60 8.16
C CYS A 241 -13.99 0.70 8.96
N ALA A 242 -14.61 0.59 10.14
CA ALA A 242 -14.50 1.60 11.16
C ALA A 242 -13.06 1.68 11.66
N VAL A 243 -12.59 2.86 12.03
CA VAL A 243 -11.25 3.10 12.56
C VAL A 243 -11.35 3.74 13.93
N TYR A 244 -10.61 3.18 14.90
CA TYR A 244 -10.55 3.71 16.26
C TYR A 244 -9.11 4.06 16.60
N PHE A 245 -8.90 5.27 17.07
CA PHE A 245 -7.59 5.81 17.44
C PHE A 245 -7.38 5.72 18.93
N THR A 246 -6.27 5.14 19.35
CA THR A 246 -5.84 5.03 20.74
C THR A 246 -4.40 5.55 20.87
N PRO A 247 -4.16 6.76 21.37
CA PRO A 247 -2.81 7.26 21.64
C PRO A 247 -2.23 6.53 22.86
N ILE A 248 -0.97 6.15 22.80
CA ILE A 248 -0.28 5.38 23.84
C ILE A 248 0.78 6.25 24.53
N SER A 249 1.63 6.96 23.78
CA SER A 249 2.67 7.83 24.31
C SER A 249 3.05 8.93 23.31
N GLY A 250 3.79 9.94 23.77
CA GLY A 250 4.24 11.05 22.94
C GLY A 250 3.20 12.12 22.66
N TYR A 251 1.98 11.96 23.15
CA TYR A 251 0.89 12.92 22.98
C TYR A 251 0.69 13.78 24.24
N ILE A 252 0.01 14.90 24.08
CA ILE A 252 -0.43 15.76 25.19
C ILE A 252 -1.86 15.35 25.53
N ALA A 253 -2.08 14.86 26.77
CA ALA A 253 -3.36 14.27 27.18
C ALA A 253 -4.53 15.27 27.11
N ASP A 254 -4.28 16.52 27.44
CA ASP A 254 -5.30 17.56 27.48
C ASP A 254 -5.57 18.24 26.13
N ARG A 255 -4.85 17.87 25.08
CA ARG A 255 -5.03 18.46 23.76
C ARG A 255 -6.40 18.12 23.19
N ALA A 256 -7.22 19.13 22.93
CA ALA A 256 -8.59 18.97 22.46
C ALA A 256 -8.70 18.08 21.20
N ALA A 257 -7.75 18.20 20.25
CA ALA A 257 -7.72 17.37 19.04
C ALA A 257 -7.50 15.89 19.36
N ILE A 258 -6.67 15.55 20.35
CA ILE A 258 -6.44 14.17 20.78
C ILE A 258 -7.70 13.61 21.44
N LYS A 259 -8.27 14.35 22.39
CA LYS A 259 -9.54 13.94 23.05
C LYS A 259 -10.66 13.74 22.03
N TYR A 260 -10.74 14.62 21.03
CA TYR A 260 -11.71 14.52 19.96
C TYR A 260 -11.52 13.23 19.14
N LEU A 261 -10.30 12.95 18.69
CA LEU A 261 -10.01 11.73 17.91
C LEU A 261 -10.25 10.44 18.72
N MET A 262 -9.90 10.43 20.01
CA MET A 262 -10.18 9.28 20.91
C MET A 262 -11.67 9.02 21.06
N ALA A 263 -12.50 10.05 21.02
CA ALA A 263 -13.95 9.95 21.14
C ALA A 263 -14.65 9.55 19.84
N GLN A 264 -13.98 9.65 18.68
CA GLN A 264 -14.59 9.35 17.39
C GLN A 264 -15.00 7.89 17.25
N ARG A 265 -16.20 7.67 16.68
CA ARG A 265 -16.76 6.34 16.38
C ARG A 265 -17.15 6.20 14.90
N ASP A 266 -17.05 7.30 14.13
CA ASP A 266 -17.50 7.42 12.76
C ASP A 266 -16.35 7.67 11.75
N MET A 267 -15.10 7.42 12.18
CA MET A 267 -13.97 7.35 11.27
C MET A 267 -14.09 6.07 10.43
N GLU A 268 -13.92 6.20 9.14
CA GLU A 268 -14.03 5.07 8.20
C GLU A 268 -12.89 5.08 7.19
N VAL A 269 -12.47 3.89 6.78
CA VAL A 269 -11.55 3.65 5.66
C VAL A 269 -12.15 2.65 4.69
N TRP A 270 -12.07 2.96 3.40
CA TRP A 270 -12.40 2.05 2.29
C TRP A 270 -11.12 1.44 1.76
N LEU A 271 -10.98 0.13 1.91
CA LEU A 271 -9.80 -0.62 1.55
C LEU A 271 -10.03 -1.40 0.26
N VAL A 272 -9.07 -1.30 -0.66
CA VAL A 272 -9.10 -2.05 -1.93
C VAL A 272 -7.76 -2.77 -2.14
N PRO A 273 -7.75 -3.92 -2.85
CA PRO A 273 -6.55 -4.71 -3.02
C PRO A 273 -5.61 -4.14 -4.08
N ILE A 274 -4.31 -4.34 -3.87
CA ILE A 274 -3.29 -4.25 -4.93
C ILE A 274 -3.22 -5.63 -5.60
N PRO A 275 -3.58 -5.76 -6.89
CA PRO A 275 -3.54 -7.03 -7.62
C PRO A 275 -2.16 -7.69 -7.54
N GLY A 276 -2.13 -9.03 -7.47
CA GLY A 276 -0.89 -9.79 -7.35
C GLY A 276 -0.27 -9.78 -5.95
N THR A 277 -0.89 -9.11 -4.98
CA THR A 277 -0.44 -9.08 -3.59
C THR A 277 -1.55 -9.47 -2.62
N ARG A 278 -1.20 -9.61 -1.36
CA ARG A 278 -2.19 -9.73 -0.28
C ARG A 278 -2.25 -8.45 0.57
N VAL A 279 -2.13 -7.30 -0.08
CA VAL A 279 -2.14 -5.98 0.57
C VAL A 279 -3.37 -5.19 0.10
N LEU A 280 -4.10 -4.65 1.07
CA LEU A 280 -5.15 -3.66 0.83
C LEU A 280 -4.65 -2.28 1.25
N VAL A 281 -5.11 -1.27 0.53
CA VAL A 281 -4.72 0.12 0.78
C VAL A 281 -5.94 1.04 0.73
N PRO A 282 -5.89 2.19 1.41
CA PRO A 282 -6.97 3.15 1.41
C PRO A 282 -7.29 3.68 0.01
N PHE A 283 -8.52 3.46 -0.43
CA PHE A 283 -9.13 4.15 -1.57
C PHE A 283 -9.76 5.47 -1.12
N LYS A 284 -10.37 5.44 0.07
CA LYS A 284 -11.03 6.58 0.69
C LYS A 284 -10.87 6.52 2.20
N MET A 285 -10.74 7.67 2.83
CA MET A 285 -10.78 7.83 4.29
C MET A 285 -11.74 8.96 4.64
N LYS A 286 -12.52 8.78 5.71
CA LYS A 286 -13.42 9.79 6.26
C LYS A 286 -13.13 9.97 7.74
N ILE A 287 -12.87 11.19 8.14
CA ILE A 287 -12.64 11.59 9.53
C ILE A 287 -13.60 12.72 9.85
N PRO A 288 -14.60 12.50 10.72
CA PRO A 288 -15.43 13.59 11.21
C PRO A 288 -14.57 14.63 11.94
N THR A 289 -14.85 15.90 11.72
CA THR A 289 -14.22 17.03 12.43
C THR A 289 -15.29 18.01 12.88
N PRO A 290 -15.00 18.93 13.82
CA PRO A 290 -15.95 19.97 14.20
C PRO A 290 -16.41 20.88 13.05
N LEU A 291 -15.63 20.93 11.95
CA LEU A 291 -15.92 21.73 10.76
C LEU A 291 -16.65 20.93 9.66
N GLY A 292 -16.98 19.66 9.92
CA GLY A 292 -17.54 18.72 8.94
C GLY A 292 -16.58 17.57 8.64
N ASN A 293 -16.94 16.72 7.70
CA ASN A 293 -16.10 15.57 7.35
C ASN A 293 -14.85 16.00 6.58
N ALA A 294 -13.68 15.58 7.08
CA ALA A 294 -12.47 15.52 6.30
C ALA A 294 -12.46 14.20 5.50
N VAL A 295 -12.35 14.29 4.19
CA VAL A 295 -12.36 13.13 3.29
C VAL A 295 -11.12 13.18 2.41
N LEU A 296 -10.41 12.06 2.33
CA LEU A 296 -9.38 11.78 1.33
C LEU A 296 -9.94 10.70 0.42
N GLU A 297 -10.00 10.94 -0.89
CA GLU A 297 -10.57 9.98 -1.85
C GLU A 297 -9.72 9.90 -3.12
N ALA A 298 -9.54 8.69 -3.63
CA ALA A 298 -8.78 8.46 -4.84
C ALA A 298 -9.57 8.90 -6.09
N THR A 299 -8.99 9.81 -6.86
CA THR A 299 -9.47 10.20 -8.19
C THR A 299 -8.83 9.35 -9.28
N GLN A 300 -7.55 8.95 -9.10
CA GLN A 300 -6.91 7.92 -9.89
C GLN A 300 -6.45 6.79 -8.98
N PHE A 301 -6.67 5.54 -9.40
CA PHE A 301 -6.22 4.37 -8.67
C PHE A 301 -5.84 3.25 -9.66
N VAL A 302 -4.62 3.32 -10.17
CA VAL A 302 -4.10 2.35 -11.14
C VAL A 302 -3.23 1.35 -10.40
N ALA A 303 -3.76 0.15 -10.23
CA ALA A 303 -3.06 -0.93 -9.57
C ALA A 303 -2.94 -2.13 -10.52
N ALA A 304 -1.78 -2.78 -10.54
CA ALA A 304 -1.50 -3.94 -11.39
C ALA A 304 -0.63 -4.96 -10.68
N ALA A 305 -0.85 -6.23 -10.98
CA ALA A 305 0.13 -7.26 -10.70
C ALA A 305 1.37 -7.04 -11.57
N THR A 306 2.54 -7.13 -10.97
CA THR A 306 3.81 -7.01 -11.72
C THR A 306 4.25 -8.41 -12.16
N PRO A 307 4.51 -8.66 -13.47
CA PRO A 307 5.05 -9.92 -13.93
C PRO A 307 6.40 -10.20 -13.25
N ARG A 308 6.64 -11.45 -12.89
CA ARG A 308 7.94 -11.90 -12.38
C ARG A 308 9.00 -11.58 -13.41
N ALA A 309 10.05 -10.85 -13.05
CA ALA A 309 11.23 -10.75 -13.88
C ALA A 309 11.76 -12.19 -14.11
N ALA A 310 11.88 -12.60 -15.36
CA ALA A 310 12.51 -13.87 -15.68
C ALA A 310 13.90 -13.87 -15.05
N SER A 311 14.17 -14.80 -14.12
CA SER A 311 15.50 -14.98 -13.59
C SER A 311 16.40 -15.28 -14.80
N LYS A 312 17.38 -14.42 -15.09
CA LYS A 312 18.46 -14.77 -15.99
C LYS A 312 19.13 -15.97 -15.30
N GLY A 313 18.92 -17.17 -15.87
CA GLY A 313 19.65 -18.36 -15.47
C GLY A 313 21.16 -18.10 -15.59
N PRO A 314 21.95 -18.83 -14.81
CA PRO A 314 23.41 -18.71 -14.80
C PRO A 314 24.01 -19.03 -16.16
#